data_3b9dcc0f7316922daa205c240fd0a396
#
_entry.id   3b9dcc0f7316922daa205c240fd0a396
#
_cell.length_a   1.000
_cell.length_b   1.000
_cell.length_c   1.000
_cell.angle_alpha   90.00
_cell.angle_beta   90.00
_cell.angle_gamma   90.00
#
_symmetry.space_group_name_H-M   'P 1'
#
loop_
_entity.id
_entity.type
_entity.pdbx_description
1 polymer ?
#
loop_
_entity_poly.entity_id
_entity_poly.type
_entity_poly.pdbx_seq_one_letter_code
_entity_poly.pdbx_strand_id
1 'polypeptide(L)'
;MRVLAVCFVLIAHSFLAAEQASPDDQTASASCDFADGKEITVQYNTTVMSDKDLPHNGKVWMPGGSPLTLFTQVALVLNHQELAVGAYSMYVIPNKKEWTLIVSRNVTNPKTYDEKQDLVRAPMEIGGISGPPKQLQVSFAHVAPKQCSIRLYYETIGAFTDFNEK
;
A
#
# COMPACT_ATOMS: atom_id res chain seq x y z
N MET A 1 -13.85 -24.53 72.86
CA MET A 1 -12.82 -23.93 72.00
C MET A 1 -13.18 -24.23 70.56
N ARG A 2 -13.70 -23.26 69.84
CA ARG A 2 -14.05 -23.39 68.40
C ARG A 2 -12.97 -22.68 67.61
N VAL A 3 -12.24 -23.42 66.79
CA VAL A 3 -11.22 -22.93 65.88
C VAL A 3 -11.90 -22.59 64.54
N LEU A 4 -11.98 -21.29 64.17
CA LEU A 4 -12.44 -20.83 62.86
C LEU A 4 -11.26 -20.95 61.90
N ALA A 5 -11.38 -21.79 60.88
CA ALA A 5 -10.47 -21.82 59.75
C ALA A 5 -10.92 -20.77 58.73
N VAL A 6 -10.09 -19.76 58.51
CA VAL A 6 -10.29 -18.74 57.45
C VAL A 6 -9.59 -19.24 56.18
N CYS A 7 -10.37 -19.63 55.17
CA CYS A 7 -9.87 -19.91 53.82
C CYS A 7 -9.60 -18.62 53.08
N PHE A 8 -8.33 -18.28 52.83
CA PHE A 8 -7.93 -17.22 51.90
C PHE A 8 -8.01 -17.75 50.45
N VAL A 9 -8.98 -17.25 49.72
CA VAL A 9 -9.07 -17.49 48.28
C VAL A 9 -8.18 -16.48 47.57
N LEU A 10 -7.03 -16.90 47.05
CA LEU A 10 -6.16 -16.12 46.19
C LEU A 10 -6.77 -16.06 44.78
N ILE A 11 -7.39 -14.96 44.42
CA ILE A 11 -7.85 -14.67 43.05
C ILE A 11 -6.63 -14.25 42.25
N ALA A 12 -6.09 -15.15 41.45
CA ALA A 12 -5.06 -14.80 40.45
C ALA A 12 -5.70 -14.01 39.31
N HIS A 13 -5.44 -12.69 39.28
CA HIS A 13 -5.80 -11.85 38.14
C HIS A 13 -4.79 -12.09 37.01
N SER A 14 -5.19 -12.85 36.01
CA SER A 14 -4.44 -12.96 34.75
C SER A 14 -4.61 -11.65 33.99
N PHE A 15 -3.59 -10.80 34.02
CA PHE A 15 -3.51 -9.66 33.10
C PHE A 15 -3.22 -10.22 31.70
N LEU A 16 -4.22 -10.25 30.83
CA LEU A 16 -3.98 -10.31 29.39
C LEU A 16 -3.29 -9.01 29.01
N ALA A 17 -2.00 -9.06 28.75
CA ALA A 17 -1.30 -7.98 28.07
C ALA A 17 -1.88 -7.89 26.65
N ALA A 18 -2.72 -6.92 26.38
CA ALA A 18 -3.06 -6.54 25.04
C ALA A 18 -1.78 -6.00 24.39
N GLU A 19 -1.26 -6.74 23.41
CA GLU A 19 -0.16 -6.30 22.56
C GLU A 19 -0.62 -5.05 21.83
N GLN A 20 -0.21 -3.87 22.31
CA GLN A 20 -0.44 -2.60 21.64
C GLN A 20 0.42 -2.59 20.38
N ALA A 21 -0.22 -2.73 19.21
CA ALA A 21 0.42 -2.45 17.93
C ALA A 21 1.04 -1.04 18.00
N SER A 22 2.29 -0.95 17.58
CA SER A 22 3.02 0.33 17.56
C SER A 22 2.24 1.33 16.71
N PRO A 23 2.05 2.60 17.14
CA PRO A 23 1.31 3.60 16.37
C PRO A 23 1.91 3.93 15.00
N ASP A 24 3.15 3.50 14.77
CA ASP A 24 3.95 3.86 13.60
C ASP A 24 3.80 2.92 12.39
N ASP A 25 3.10 1.78 12.54
CA ASP A 25 2.99 0.77 11.47
C ASP A 25 1.53 0.48 11.14
N GLN A 26 0.82 1.51 10.66
CA GLN A 26 -0.58 1.38 10.26
C GLN A 26 -0.69 1.04 8.78
N THR A 27 -1.33 -0.09 8.48
CA THR A 27 -1.75 -0.43 7.13
C THR A 27 -3.00 0.39 6.79
N ALA A 28 -2.96 1.08 5.66
CA ALA A 28 -4.10 1.77 5.07
C ALA A 28 -4.48 1.13 3.74
N SER A 29 -5.69 1.42 3.29
CA SER A 29 -6.17 1.01 1.98
C SER A 29 -6.84 2.17 1.25
N ALA A 30 -6.76 2.11 -0.08
CA ALA A 30 -7.50 2.96 -0.99
C ALA A 30 -8.17 2.09 -2.04
N SER A 31 -9.39 2.42 -2.44
CA SER A 31 -10.13 1.67 -3.44
C SER A 31 -10.81 2.56 -4.47
N CYS A 32 -11.19 1.93 -5.58
CA CYS A 32 -11.96 2.57 -6.66
C CYS A 32 -12.90 1.53 -7.28
N ASP A 33 -14.17 1.92 -7.40
CA ASP A 33 -15.20 1.12 -8.04
C ASP A 33 -15.31 1.49 -9.52
N PHE A 34 -15.40 0.48 -10.39
CA PHE A 34 -15.79 0.64 -11.78
C PHE A 34 -17.31 0.72 -11.92
N ALA A 35 -17.79 1.16 -13.07
CA ALA A 35 -19.25 1.33 -13.28
C ALA A 35 -20.07 0.04 -13.17
N ASP A 36 -19.45 -1.12 -13.33
CA ASP A 36 -20.07 -2.44 -13.15
C ASP A 36 -20.12 -2.91 -11.68
N GLY A 37 -19.61 -2.09 -10.75
CA GLY A 37 -19.57 -2.37 -9.31
C GLY A 37 -18.43 -3.26 -8.86
N LYS A 38 -17.47 -3.59 -9.75
CA LYS A 38 -16.23 -4.26 -9.36
C LYS A 38 -15.20 -3.26 -8.90
N GLU A 39 -14.27 -3.73 -8.08
CA GLU A 39 -13.35 -2.88 -7.34
C GLU A 39 -11.89 -3.22 -7.63
N ILE A 40 -11.05 -2.18 -7.59
CA ILE A 40 -9.62 -2.31 -7.33
C ILE A 40 -9.28 -1.70 -5.99
N THR A 41 -8.39 -2.35 -5.24
CA THR A 41 -7.97 -1.91 -3.91
C THR A 41 -6.45 -1.96 -3.81
N VAL A 42 -5.86 -0.94 -3.18
CA VAL A 42 -4.43 -0.93 -2.83
C VAL A 42 -4.28 -0.86 -1.32
N GLN A 43 -3.50 -1.76 -0.75
CA GLN A 43 -3.05 -1.72 0.64
C GLN A 43 -1.61 -1.21 0.70
N TYR A 44 -1.30 -0.39 1.69
CA TYR A 44 0.01 0.21 1.87
C TYR A 44 0.28 0.57 3.33
N ASN A 45 1.55 0.73 3.69
CA ASN A 45 1.94 1.20 5.01
C ASN A 45 1.99 2.74 5.05
N THR A 46 1.39 3.32 6.08
CA THR A 46 1.35 4.78 6.31
C THR A 46 2.51 5.28 7.17
N THR A 47 3.54 4.47 7.37
CA THR A 47 4.67 4.78 8.25
C THR A 47 5.23 6.17 7.97
N VAL A 48 5.58 6.90 9.02
CA VAL A 48 6.36 8.13 8.91
C VAL A 48 7.71 7.77 8.31
N MET A 49 8.00 8.34 7.15
CA MET A 49 9.20 7.98 6.41
C MET A 49 10.43 8.59 7.05
N SER A 50 11.42 7.76 7.30
CA SER A 50 12.74 8.20 7.76
C SER A 50 13.61 8.58 6.56
N ASP A 51 14.70 9.32 6.81
CA ASP A 51 15.69 9.64 5.77
C ASP A 51 16.27 8.41 5.06
N LYS A 52 16.17 7.22 5.69
CA LYS A 52 16.60 5.94 5.11
C LYS A 52 15.64 5.37 4.07
N ASP A 53 14.39 5.81 4.12
CA ASP A 53 13.30 5.34 3.24
C ASP A 53 13.04 6.32 2.09
N LEU A 54 13.88 7.35 1.96
CA LEU A 54 13.76 8.33 0.88
C LEU A 54 14.00 7.69 -0.48
N PRO A 55 13.19 8.02 -1.47
CA PRO A 55 13.35 7.48 -2.81
C PRO A 55 14.61 7.99 -3.48
N HIS A 56 15.39 7.09 -4.05
CA HIS A 56 16.57 7.42 -4.86
C HIS A 56 16.22 7.35 -6.35
N ASN A 57 16.56 8.39 -7.10
CA ASN A 57 16.34 8.44 -8.55
C ASN A 57 16.88 7.19 -9.26
N GLY A 58 16.06 6.54 -10.07
CA GLY A 58 16.41 5.37 -10.86
C GLY A 58 16.57 4.07 -10.05
N LYS A 59 16.20 4.06 -8.77
CA LYS A 59 16.24 2.86 -7.93
C LYS A 59 14.83 2.41 -7.61
N VAL A 60 14.63 1.09 -7.53
CA VAL A 60 13.38 0.53 -7.04
C VAL A 60 13.17 0.95 -5.59
N TRP A 61 12.03 1.54 -5.35
CA TRP A 61 11.61 2.02 -4.05
C TRP A 61 10.32 1.32 -3.61
N MET A 62 10.25 0.99 -2.35
CA MET A 62 9.08 0.45 -1.66
C MET A 62 8.48 1.56 -0.82
N PRO A 63 7.41 2.22 -1.28
CA PRO A 63 6.79 3.30 -0.54
C PRO A 63 6.29 2.85 0.84
N GLY A 64 6.70 3.55 1.91
CA GLY A 64 6.36 3.15 3.28
C GLY A 64 7.16 1.95 3.81
N GLY A 65 8.34 1.64 3.21
CA GLY A 65 9.22 0.55 3.66
C GLY A 65 8.78 -0.86 3.25
N SER A 66 7.66 -0.97 2.53
CA SER A 66 7.18 -2.23 1.93
C SER A 66 6.48 -1.96 0.60
N PRO A 67 6.40 -2.97 -0.30
CA PRO A 67 5.63 -2.81 -1.53
C PRO A 67 4.16 -2.52 -1.22
N LEU A 68 3.52 -1.77 -2.11
CA LEU A 68 2.07 -1.67 -2.12
C LEU A 68 1.50 -3.01 -2.59
N THR A 69 0.32 -3.39 -2.11
CA THR A 69 -0.38 -4.60 -2.59
C THR A 69 -1.64 -4.19 -3.32
N LEU A 70 -1.71 -4.52 -4.62
CA LEU A 70 -2.89 -4.32 -5.45
C LEU A 70 -3.76 -5.58 -5.42
N PHE A 71 -5.05 -5.41 -5.21
CA PHE A 71 -6.08 -6.42 -5.43
C PHE A 71 -7.03 -5.93 -6.52
N THR A 72 -7.36 -6.80 -7.47
CA THR A 72 -8.33 -6.46 -8.51
C THR A 72 -9.35 -7.55 -8.71
N GLN A 73 -10.62 -7.15 -8.78
CA GLN A 73 -11.76 -8.01 -9.07
C GLN A 73 -12.05 -8.11 -10.57
N VAL A 74 -11.36 -7.31 -11.39
CA VAL A 74 -11.51 -7.30 -12.84
C VAL A 74 -10.16 -7.44 -13.54
N ALA A 75 -10.16 -7.88 -14.80
CA ALA A 75 -8.98 -7.76 -15.63
C ALA A 75 -8.72 -6.28 -15.94
N LEU A 76 -7.47 -5.87 -15.79
CA LEU A 76 -7.03 -4.49 -15.97
C LEU A 76 -6.11 -4.35 -17.18
N VAL A 77 -6.08 -3.17 -17.75
CA VAL A 77 -5.06 -2.74 -18.71
C VAL A 77 -4.28 -1.58 -18.09
N LEU A 78 -2.98 -1.71 -18.00
CA LEU A 78 -2.05 -0.70 -17.54
C LEU A 78 -0.90 -0.59 -18.55
N ASN A 79 -0.66 0.59 -19.10
CA ASN A 79 0.37 0.82 -20.12
C ASN A 79 0.35 -0.25 -21.25
N HIS A 80 -0.82 -0.51 -21.83
CA HIS A 80 -1.06 -1.49 -22.90
C HIS A 80 -0.80 -2.97 -22.52
N GLN A 81 -0.53 -3.28 -21.26
CA GLN A 81 -0.35 -4.64 -20.75
C GLN A 81 -1.55 -5.06 -19.93
N GLU A 82 -1.95 -6.31 -20.10
CA GLU A 82 -3.09 -6.87 -19.35
C GLU A 82 -2.65 -7.48 -18.02
N LEU A 83 -3.42 -7.20 -16.98
CA LEU A 83 -3.32 -7.82 -15.67
C LEU A 83 -4.60 -8.62 -15.43
N ALA A 84 -4.49 -9.89 -15.10
CA ALA A 84 -5.64 -10.72 -14.74
C ALA A 84 -6.22 -10.32 -13.38
N VAL A 85 -7.41 -10.81 -13.06
CA VAL A 85 -7.95 -10.76 -11.70
C VAL A 85 -6.97 -11.42 -10.72
N GLY A 86 -6.68 -10.75 -9.60
CA GLY A 86 -5.75 -11.31 -8.61
C GLY A 86 -5.11 -10.28 -7.69
N ALA A 87 -4.01 -10.69 -7.08
CA ALA A 87 -3.18 -9.88 -6.20
C ALA A 87 -1.78 -9.68 -6.77
N TYR A 88 -1.22 -8.49 -6.59
CA TYR A 88 0.07 -8.09 -7.13
C TYR A 88 0.83 -7.22 -6.14
N SER A 89 2.16 -7.29 -6.18
CA SER A 89 2.99 -6.32 -5.50
C SER A 89 3.33 -5.17 -6.43
N MET A 90 3.33 -3.96 -5.88
CA MET A 90 3.70 -2.77 -6.65
C MET A 90 4.89 -2.07 -6.02
N TYR A 91 5.80 -1.62 -6.88
CA TYR A 91 6.99 -0.85 -6.55
C TYR A 91 7.03 0.40 -7.40
N VAL A 92 7.88 1.35 -7.02
CA VAL A 92 8.04 2.60 -7.75
C VAL A 92 9.52 2.83 -8.07
N ILE A 93 9.82 3.36 -9.25
CA ILE A 93 11.14 3.91 -9.57
C ILE A 93 10.98 5.42 -9.73
N PRO A 94 11.40 6.22 -8.75
CA PRO A 94 11.35 7.67 -8.85
C PRO A 94 12.38 8.19 -9.83
N ASN A 95 12.02 9.21 -10.60
CA ASN A 95 12.90 9.96 -11.48
C ASN A 95 12.49 11.45 -11.49
N LYS A 96 13.36 12.31 -12.01
CA LYS A 96 13.15 13.76 -12.01
C LYS A 96 11.99 14.25 -12.89
N LYS A 97 11.65 13.51 -13.95
CA LYS A 97 10.64 13.93 -14.92
C LYS A 97 9.33 13.15 -14.84
N GLU A 98 9.42 11.90 -14.54
CA GLU A 98 8.29 10.97 -14.35
C GLU A 98 8.72 9.82 -13.46
N TRP A 99 7.80 9.22 -12.75
CA TRP A 99 8.07 8.00 -12.00
C TRP A 99 7.63 6.78 -12.82
N THR A 100 8.07 5.59 -12.41
CA THR A 100 7.62 4.34 -13.01
C THR A 100 6.94 3.50 -11.95
N LEU A 101 5.68 3.12 -12.19
CA LEU A 101 5.00 2.09 -11.41
C LEU A 101 5.37 0.72 -11.97
N ILE A 102 5.77 -0.18 -11.10
CA ILE A 102 6.02 -1.59 -11.42
C ILE A 102 4.91 -2.42 -10.79
N VAL A 103 4.28 -3.28 -11.58
CA VAL A 103 3.35 -4.30 -11.08
C VAL A 103 4.01 -5.66 -11.25
N SER A 104 4.16 -6.40 -10.16
CA SER A 104 4.87 -7.67 -10.08
C SER A 104 3.96 -8.78 -9.53
N ARG A 105 4.16 -10.01 -10.03
CA ARG A 105 3.49 -11.20 -9.49
C ARG A 105 4.13 -11.75 -8.22
N ASN A 106 5.21 -11.15 -7.73
CA ASN A 106 5.89 -11.57 -6.50
C ASN A 106 5.11 -11.18 -5.24
N VAL A 107 4.09 -11.94 -4.88
CA VAL A 107 3.28 -11.69 -3.67
C VAL A 107 3.72 -12.54 -2.47
N THR A 108 4.55 -13.56 -2.68
CA THR A 108 5.01 -14.46 -1.61
C THR A 108 6.21 -13.94 -0.85
N ASN A 109 7.12 -13.24 -1.52
CA ASN A 109 8.29 -12.60 -0.91
C ASN A 109 8.47 -11.15 -1.44
N PRO A 110 7.47 -10.28 -1.23
CA PRO A 110 7.42 -8.98 -1.90
C PRO A 110 8.52 -8.01 -1.43
N LYS A 111 9.09 -8.21 -0.25
CA LYS A 111 10.21 -7.37 0.26
C LYS A 111 11.53 -7.64 -0.47
N THR A 112 11.63 -8.74 -1.21
CA THR A 112 12.78 -9.04 -2.09
C THR A 112 12.35 -8.79 -3.52
N TYR A 113 12.71 -7.65 -4.09
CA TYR A 113 12.38 -7.32 -5.46
C TYR A 113 13.11 -8.25 -6.44
N ASP A 114 12.35 -8.78 -7.40
CA ASP A 114 12.86 -9.62 -8.50
C ASP A 114 12.26 -9.13 -9.81
N GLU A 115 13.09 -8.49 -10.62
CA GLU A 115 12.70 -7.93 -11.94
C GLU A 115 12.10 -8.97 -12.89
N LYS A 116 12.47 -10.23 -12.77
CA LYS A 116 11.94 -11.31 -13.60
C LYS A 116 10.47 -11.61 -13.35
N GLN A 117 9.92 -11.08 -12.27
CA GLN A 117 8.52 -11.21 -11.90
C GLN A 117 7.68 -9.98 -12.26
N ASP A 118 8.29 -8.96 -12.85
CA ASP A 118 7.55 -7.80 -13.34
C ASP A 118 6.62 -8.21 -14.48
N LEU A 119 5.39 -7.73 -14.39
CA LEU A 119 4.37 -7.91 -15.42
C LEU A 119 4.19 -6.66 -16.25
N VAL A 120 4.22 -5.50 -15.57
CA VAL A 120 4.02 -4.19 -16.20
C VAL A 120 4.95 -3.18 -15.56
N ARG A 121 5.49 -2.29 -16.40
CA ARG A 121 6.11 -1.02 -16.00
C ARG A 121 5.36 0.10 -16.68
N ALA A 122 4.72 0.95 -15.92
CA ALA A 122 3.93 2.06 -16.42
C ALA A 122 4.51 3.40 -15.99
N PRO A 123 4.55 4.39 -16.87
CA PRO A 123 4.92 5.76 -16.49
C PRO A 123 3.86 6.32 -15.53
N MET A 124 4.33 7.08 -14.54
CA MET A 124 3.50 7.89 -13.66
C MET A 124 3.83 9.34 -13.91
N GLU A 125 2.84 10.11 -14.30
CA GLU A 125 2.99 11.58 -14.37
C GLU A 125 3.22 12.14 -12.98
N ILE A 126 4.09 13.13 -12.85
CA ILE A 126 4.42 13.77 -11.57
C ILE A 126 4.09 15.25 -11.59
N GLY A 127 3.69 15.76 -10.44
CA GLY A 127 3.44 17.19 -10.23
C GLY A 127 3.72 17.60 -8.79
N GLY A 128 3.97 18.89 -8.60
CA GLY A 128 4.08 19.45 -7.26
C GLY A 128 2.72 19.56 -6.59
N ILE A 129 2.66 19.28 -5.29
CA ILE A 129 1.47 19.43 -4.47
C ILE A 129 1.66 20.52 -3.41
N SER A 130 0.60 21.26 -3.12
CA SER A 130 0.56 22.20 -1.99
C SER A 130 -0.01 21.49 -0.76
N GLY A 131 0.67 21.64 0.39
CA GLY A 131 0.26 20.96 1.62
C GLY A 131 0.65 19.46 1.61
N PRO A 132 1.94 19.15 1.63
CA PRO A 132 2.41 17.79 1.59
C PRO A 132 1.88 16.97 2.77
N PRO A 133 1.51 15.70 2.56
CA PRO A 133 1.13 14.81 3.65
C PRO A 133 2.35 14.53 4.54
N LYS A 134 2.10 14.32 5.83
CA LYS A 134 3.15 13.95 6.80
C LYS A 134 3.63 12.50 6.63
N GLN A 135 2.87 11.70 5.93
CA GLN A 135 3.09 10.28 5.71
C GLN A 135 2.80 9.96 4.24
N LEU A 136 3.29 8.82 3.76
CA LEU A 136 2.86 8.29 2.48
C LEU A 136 1.33 8.25 2.41
N GLN A 137 0.77 8.79 1.36
CA GLN A 137 -0.65 8.69 1.07
C GLN A 137 -0.87 8.11 -0.33
N VAL A 138 -1.70 7.09 -0.42
CA VAL A 138 -2.19 6.54 -1.68
C VAL A 138 -3.69 6.77 -1.76
N SER A 139 -4.17 7.16 -2.92
CA SER A 139 -5.61 7.30 -3.18
C SER A 139 -5.92 6.87 -4.61
N PHE A 140 -7.20 6.69 -4.88
CA PHE A 140 -7.72 6.56 -6.23
C PHE A 140 -8.63 7.74 -6.57
N ALA A 141 -8.72 8.04 -7.86
CA ALA A 141 -9.77 8.86 -8.44
C ALA A 141 -10.48 8.04 -9.51
N HIS A 142 -11.80 7.99 -9.44
CA HIS A 142 -12.65 7.49 -10.52
C HIS A 142 -12.69 8.57 -11.61
N VAL A 143 -12.04 8.34 -12.74
CA VAL A 143 -11.91 9.36 -13.82
C VAL A 143 -12.82 9.09 -15.00
N ALA A 144 -13.23 7.83 -15.21
CA ALA A 144 -14.21 7.43 -16.21
C ALA A 144 -14.88 6.10 -15.80
N PRO A 145 -15.99 5.67 -16.41
CA PRO A 145 -16.71 4.44 -16.05
C PRO A 145 -15.86 3.19 -15.97
N LYS A 146 -14.78 3.13 -16.77
CA LYS A 146 -13.84 2.01 -16.83
C LYS A 146 -12.40 2.42 -16.46
N GLN A 147 -12.22 3.52 -15.74
CA GLN A 147 -10.88 4.07 -15.48
C GLN A 147 -10.76 4.60 -14.07
N CYS A 148 -9.78 4.07 -13.35
CA CYS A 148 -9.37 4.49 -12.02
C CYS A 148 -7.91 4.97 -12.04
N SER A 149 -7.67 6.19 -11.58
CA SER A 149 -6.33 6.77 -11.49
C SER A 149 -5.77 6.53 -10.10
N ILE A 150 -4.69 5.75 -9.99
CA ILE A 150 -3.94 5.67 -8.73
C ILE A 150 -3.10 6.91 -8.55
N ARG A 151 -3.11 7.46 -7.35
CA ARG A 151 -2.36 8.65 -6.95
C ARG A 151 -1.53 8.37 -5.71
N LEU A 152 -0.23 8.61 -5.81
CA LEU A 152 0.71 8.44 -4.73
C LEU A 152 1.27 9.82 -4.36
N TYR A 153 1.14 10.19 -3.10
CA TYR A 153 1.61 11.46 -2.57
C TYR A 153 2.76 11.22 -1.60
N TYR A 154 3.87 11.84 -1.90
CA TYR A 154 5.08 11.74 -1.11
C TYR A 154 5.80 13.09 -1.06
N GLU A 155 6.06 13.61 0.13
CA GLU A 155 6.58 14.97 0.31
C GLU A 155 5.79 15.99 -0.53
N THR A 156 6.47 16.72 -1.41
CA THR A 156 5.88 17.73 -2.28
C THR A 156 5.52 17.21 -3.69
N ILE A 157 5.59 15.90 -3.90
CA ILE A 157 5.34 15.27 -5.19
C ILE A 157 4.05 14.44 -5.14
N GLY A 158 3.19 14.65 -6.12
CA GLY A 158 2.12 13.72 -6.48
C GLY A 158 2.49 12.98 -7.76
N ALA A 159 2.38 11.65 -7.77
CA ALA A 159 2.59 10.80 -8.94
C ALA A 159 1.32 10.01 -9.23
N PHE A 160 0.92 9.89 -10.51
CA PHE A 160 -0.30 9.18 -10.87
C PHE A 160 -0.19 8.44 -12.20
N THR A 161 -0.96 7.37 -12.33
CA THR A 161 -1.17 6.61 -13.58
C THR A 161 -2.54 5.95 -13.54
N ASP A 162 -3.04 5.53 -14.72
CA ASP A 162 -4.41 5.05 -14.86
C ASP A 162 -4.47 3.55 -15.09
N PHE A 163 -5.33 2.90 -14.32
CA PHE A 163 -5.81 1.54 -14.56
C PHE A 163 -7.12 1.60 -15.33
N ASN A 164 -7.19 0.86 -16.42
CA ASN A 164 -8.42 0.72 -17.21
C ASN A 164 -8.98 -0.69 -17.02
N GLU A 165 -10.29 -0.79 -16.79
CA GLU A 165 -11.00 -2.05 -16.89
C GLU A 165 -10.98 -2.55 -18.33
N LYS A 166 -10.68 -3.85 -18.51
CA LYS A 166 -10.66 -4.50 -19.83
C LYS A 166 -12.05 -4.67 -20.43
#